data_4cd87757ba9c88866b797329f4ed9c3e
#
_entry.id   4cd87757ba9c88866b797329f4ed9c3e
#
_cell.length_a   1.000
_cell.length_b   1.000
_cell.length_c   1.000
_cell.angle_alpha   90.00
_cell.angle_beta   90.00
_cell.angle_gamma   90.00
#
_symmetry.space_group_name_H-M   'P 1'
#
loop_
_entity.id
_entity.type
_entity.pdbx_description
1 polymer ?
#
loop_
_entity_poly.entity_id
_entity_poly.type
_entity_poly.pdbx_seq_one_letter_code
_entity_poly.pdbx_strand_id
1 'polypeptide(L)'
;LEYETLKQINPRLIFAHITGYGTKGPDSGRRAYDVAAWWSRSGILDLMQPREQRPPNAVGGVGDHASAMSLFSVIMMALFHRERSGAGSYVATSLAANGVWSNGMHLQAAIAGYNLADVMKEHGYRSHFMMPYCTRDGRYVQLVGADPVREWPLLCKALKHPEWLEDERFQDMVGIMECREELRQRFAEGFAKMNLVDVISALEAVDATFSVVETISDVLEDAHLIENEAIVKVESDNPDYQWTIGN
;
A
#
# COMPACT_ATOMS: atom_id res chain seq x y z
N LEU A 1 35.36 -2.26 -7.44
CA LEU A 1 35.62 -3.63 -7.03
C LEU A 1 34.52 -4.53 -7.64
N GLU A 2 34.98 -5.53 -8.43
CA GLU A 2 34.05 -6.46 -9.10
C GLU A 2 33.97 -7.78 -8.32
N TYR A 3 32.78 -8.37 -8.33
CA TYR A 3 32.50 -9.63 -7.61
C TYR A 3 33.46 -10.74 -7.99
N GLU A 4 33.79 -10.92 -9.28
CA GLU A 4 34.65 -11.99 -9.76
C GLU A 4 36.08 -11.87 -9.21
N THR A 5 36.59 -10.65 -9.06
CA THR A 5 37.90 -10.40 -8.43
C THR A 5 37.85 -10.71 -6.93
N LEU A 6 36.81 -10.27 -6.24
CA LEU A 6 36.66 -10.49 -4.79
C LEU A 6 36.44 -11.97 -4.47
N LYS A 7 35.67 -12.69 -5.30
CA LYS A 7 35.44 -14.13 -5.18
C LYS A 7 36.71 -14.97 -5.26
N GLN A 8 37.69 -14.53 -6.07
CA GLN A 8 39.02 -15.22 -6.14
C GLN A 8 39.76 -15.10 -4.80
N ILE A 9 39.63 -13.95 -4.11
CA ILE A 9 40.24 -13.71 -2.79
C ILE A 9 39.50 -14.46 -1.69
N ASN A 10 38.17 -14.42 -1.72
CA ASN A 10 37.32 -15.10 -0.75
C ASN A 10 36.16 -15.82 -1.46
N PRO A 11 36.31 -17.13 -1.71
CA PRO A 11 35.25 -17.93 -2.34
C PRO A 11 33.95 -18.04 -1.55
N ARG A 12 33.98 -17.69 -0.25
CA ARG A 12 32.79 -17.65 0.62
C ARG A 12 32.11 -16.28 0.68
N LEU A 13 32.60 -15.29 -0.08
CA LEU A 13 32.04 -13.94 -0.09
C LEU A 13 30.59 -13.95 -0.58
N ILE A 14 29.71 -13.31 0.18
CA ILE A 14 28.40 -12.89 -0.30
C ILE A 14 28.50 -11.43 -0.72
N PHE A 15 28.33 -11.18 -2.02
CA PHE A 15 28.35 -9.84 -2.58
C PHE A 15 26.91 -9.38 -2.82
N ALA A 16 26.41 -8.50 -1.95
CA ALA A 16 25.06 -7.95 -2.05
C ALA A 16 25.09 -6.60 -2.79
N HIS A 17 24.26 -6.47 -3.81
CA HIS A 17 24.21 -5.29 -4.66
C HIS A 17 22.79 -4.78 -4.86
N ILE A 18 22.53 -3.51 -4.52
CA ILE A 18 21.30 -2.82 -4.84
C ILE A 18 21.56 -1.68 -5.81
N THR A 19 20.69 -1.52 -6.80
CA THR A 19 20.79 -0.47 -7.83
C THR A 19 19.44 0.19 -8.04
N GLY A 20 19.41 1.31 -8.75
CA GLY A 20 18.13 1.94 -9.14
C GLY A 20 17.38 1.12 -10.19
N TYR A 21 18.06 0.77 -11.29
CA TYR A 21 17.40 0.19 -12.48
C TYR A 21 17.91 -1.20 -12.87
N GLY A 22 18.74 -1.82 -12.05
CA GLY A 22 19.41 -3.08 -12.39
C GLY A 22 20.80 -2.87 -12.98
N THR A 23 21.51 -3.99 -13.21
CA THR A 23 22.89 -3.98 -13.73
C THR A 23 22.96 -4.17 -15.25
N LYS A 24 21.84 -4.35 -15.92
CA LYS A 24 21.74 -4.59 -17.37
C LYS A 24 20.77 -3.59 -18.00
N GLY A 25 20.91 -3.43 -19.31
CA GLY A 25 20.05 -2.55 -20.09
C GLY A 25 20.54 -1.09 -20.15
N PRO A 26 19.86 -0.24 -20.93
CA PRO A 26 20.34 1.12 -21.24
C PRO A 26 20.37 2.05 -20.03
N ASP A 27 19.57 1.80 -19.00
CA ASP A 27 19.47 2.63 -17.79
C ASP A 27 20.34 2.13 -16.63
N SER A 28 21.19 1.11 -16.80
CA SER A 28 21.99 0.51 -15.72
C SER A 28 22.91 1.50 -14.99
N GLY A 29 23.42 2.52 -15.70
CA GLY A 29 24.25 3.59 -15.13
C GLY A 29 23.49 4.86 -14.74
N ARG A 30 22.17 4.88 -14.85
CA ARG A 30 21.36 6.06 -14.58
C ARG A 30 21.26 6.33 -13.08
N ARG A 31 21.32 7.62 -12.70
CA ARG A 31 21.06 8.05 -11.32
C ARG A 31 19.60 7.75 -10.94
N ALA A 32 19.41 7.26 -9.74
CA ALA A 32 18.10 6.87 -9.23
C ALA A 32 17.89 7.31 -7.79
N TYR A 33 16.61 7.56 -7.50
CA TYR A 33 16.00 7.62 -6.17
C TYR A 33 14.73 6.79 -6.23
N ASP A 34 14.15 6.46 -5.09
CA ASP A 34 12.94 5.63 -5.03
C ASP A 34 11.79 6.24 -5.82
N VAL A 35 11.59 7.56 -5.71
CA VAL A 35 10.55 8.31 -6.44
C VAL A 35 10.66 8.09 -7.96
N ALA A 36 11.87 8.04 -8.50
CA ALA A 36 12.10 7.85 -9.92
C ALA A 36 12.06 6.36 -10.33
N ALA A 37 12.75 5.51 -9.58
CA ALA A 37 12.95 4.12 -9.99
C ALA A 37 11.85 3.18 -9.48
N TRP A 38 11.40 3.34 -8.21
CA TRP A 38 10.38 2.49 -7.64
C TRP A 38 8.97 2.99 -7.97
N TRP A 39 8.67 4.27 -7.71
CA TRP A 39 7.34 4.84 -7.90
C TRP A 39 6.99 5.09 -9.36
N SER A 40 7.83 5.87 -10.07
CA SER A 40 7.51 6.31 -11.43
C SER A 40 7.71 5.20 -12.47
N ARG A 41 8.86 4.49 -12.41
CA ARG A 41 9.21 3.50 -13.42
C ARG A 41 8.34 2.23 -13.38
N SER A 42 7.76 1.91 -12.25
CA SER A 42 6.88 0.75 -12.05
C SER A 42 5.44 0.97 -12.52
N GLY A 43 5.06 2.21 -12.84
CA GLY A 43 3.68 2.57 -13.18
C GLY A 43 2.77 2.84 -11.98
N ILE A 44 3.26 2.75 -10.73
CA ILE A 44 2.43 2.98 -9.53
C ILE A 44 1.88 4.41 -9.50
N LEU A 45 2.71 5.43 -9.82
CA LEU A 45 2.24 6.81 -9.86
C LEU A 45 1.17 7.05 -10.93
N ASP A 46 1.28 6.37 -12.08
CA ASP A 46 0.27 6.45 -13.12
C ASP A 46 -1.07 5.85 -12.67
N LEU A 47 -1.02 4.72 -11.95
CA LEU A 47 -2.22 4.11 -11.35
C LEU A 47 -2.89 4.99 -10.30
N MET A 48 -2.12 5.77 -9.56
CA MET A 48 -2.63 6.68 -8.52
C MET A 48 -3.12 8.01 -9.09
N GLN A 49 -2.94 8.26 -10.38
CA GLN A 49 -3.31 9.53 -11.02
C GLN A 49 -4.83 9.66 -11.10
N PRO A 50 -5.43 10.68 -10.46
CA PRO A 50 -6.83 10.98 -10.67
C PRO A 50 -7.09 11.41 -12.13
N ARG A 51 -8.28 11.12 -12.64
CA ARG A 51 -8.67 11.51 -13.99
C ARG A 51 -8.47 13.02 -14.21
N GLU A 52 -7.86 13.38 -15.35
CA GLU A 52 -7.59 14.77 -15.75
C GLU A 52 -6.73 15.61 -14.77
N GLN A 53 -6.02 14.93 -13.88
CA GLN A 53 -5.10 15.56 -12.95
C GLN A 53 -3.68 15.02 -13.14
N ARG A 54 -2.70 15.72 -12.57
CA ARG A 54 -1.32 15.20 -12.52
C ARG A 54 -1.23 14.01 -11.56
N PRO A 55 -0.26 13.11 -11.75
CA PRO A 55 0.05 12.11 -10.73
C PRO A 55 0.34 12.76 -9.37
N PRO A 56 -0.01 12.11 -8.25
CA PRO A 56 0.31 12.61 -6.93
C PRO A 56 1.81 12.64 -6.69
N ASN A 57 2.25 13.40 -5.68
CA ASN A 57 3.63 13.30 -5.23
C ASN A 57 3.84 11.96 -4.51
N ALA A 58 4.94 11.29 -4.85
CA ALA A 58 5.35 10.08 -4.15
C ALA A 58 5.80 10.39 -2.71
N VAL A 59 5.55 9.45 -1.79
CA VAL A 59 6.12 9.47 -0.44
C VAL A 59 7.54 8.89 -0.52
N GLY A 60 8.56 9.73 -0.27
CA GLY A 60 9.95 9.30 -0.34
C GLY A 60 10.30 8.25 0.71
N GLY A 61 11.22 7.34 0.36
CA GLY A 61 11.71 6.28 1.24
C GLY A 61 10.90 4.98 1.25
N VAL A 62 9.63 4.99 0.84
CA VAL A 62 8.77 3.78 0.83
C VAL A 62 9.37 2.69 -0.06
N GLY A 63 9.78 3.07 -1.27
CA GLY A 63 10.41 2.13 -2.20
C GLY A 63 11.81 1.68 -1.76
N ASP A 64 12.56 2.54 -1.09
CA ASP A 64 13.86 2.19 -0.51
C ASP A 64 13.71 1.14 0.59
N HIS A 65 12.75 1.31 1.52
CA HIS A 65 12.49 0.34 2.57
C HIS A 65 12.04 -1.02 2.02
N ALA A 66 11.09 -1.03 1.07
CA ALA A 66 10.65 -2.26 0.41
C ALA A 66 11.81 -2.99 -0.29
N SER A 67 12.70 -2.22 -0.94
CA SER A 67 13.86 -2.76 -1.64
C SER A 67 14.96 -3.24 -0.70
N ALA A 68 15.14 -2.59 0.46
CA ALA A 68 16.04 -3.02 1.51
C ALA A 68 15.62 -4.38 2.09
N MET A 69 14.32 -4.59 2.36
CA MET A 69 13.79 -5.88 2.81
C MET A 69 13.98 -6.99 1.77
N SER A 70 13.82 -6.68 0.47
CA SER A 70 14.12 -7.63 -0.61
C SER A 70 15.60 -8.01 -0.64
N LEU A 71 16.51 -7.02 -0.49
CA LEU A 71 17.93 -7.29 -0.41
C LEU A 71 18.29 -8.12 0.81
N PHE A 72 17.74 -7.80 1.97
CA PHE A 72 17.92 -8.57 3.19
C PHE A 72 17.51 -10.03 2.98
N SER A 73 16.36 -10.27 2.38
CA SER A 73 15.85 -11.62 2.13
C SER A 73 16.80 -12.44 1.25
N VAL A 74 17.34 -11.88 0.17
CA VAL A 74 18.28 -12.61 -0.70
C VAL A 74 19.67 -12.79 -0.05
N ILE A 75 20.09 -11.88 0.85
CA ILE A 75 21.28 -12.08 1.68
C ILE A 75 21.10 -13.27 2.61
N MET A 76 19.95 -13.38 3.29
CA MET A 76 19.64 -14.52 4.17
C MET A 76 19.62 -15.85 3.41
N MET A 77 19.04 -15.86 2.21
CA MET A 77 19.08 -17.03 1.32
C MET A 77 20.52 -17.39 0.92
N ALA A 78 21.38 -16.41 0.61
CA ALA A 78 22.77 -16.62 0.28
C ALA A 78 23.58 -17.12 1.49
N LEU A 79 23.31 -16.66 2.68
CA LEU A 79 23.89 -17.16 3.94
C LEU A 79 23.53 -18.63 4.13
N PHE A 80 22.26 -18.99 4.00
CA PHE A 80 21.79 -20.37 4.11
C PHE A 80 22.45 -21.28 3.04
N HIS A 81 22.55 -20.80 1.80
CA HIS A 81 23.26 -21.49 0.73
C HIS A 81 24.74 -21.71 1.10
N ARG A 82 25.41 -20.69 1.60
CA ARG A 82 26.82 -20.74 1.98
C ARG A 82 27.08 -21.78 3.09
N GLU A 83 26.21 -21.86 4.07
CA GLU A 83 26.36 -22.84 5.17
C GLU A 83 26.22 -24.29 4.67
N ARG A 84 25.46 -24.53 3.60
CA ARG A 84 25.26 -25.86 3.01
C ARG A 84 26.30 -26.23 1.95
N SER A 85 26.74 -25.28 1.16
CA SER A 85 27.62 -25.50 0.00
C SER A 85 29.08 -25.14 0.26
N GLY A 86 29.35 -24.33 1.28
CA GLY A 86 30.66 -23.73 1.52
C GLY A 86 30.99 -22.56 0.58
N ALA A 87 30.15 -22.26 -0.40
CA ALA A 87 30.38 -21.23 -1.43
C ALA A 87 29.61 -19.95 -1.15
N GLY A 88 30.23 -18.82 -1.48
CA GLY A 88 29.57 -17.51 -1.49
C GLY A 88 28.68 -17.32 -2.72
N SER A 89 28.04 -16.16 -2.81
CA SER A 89 27.09 -15.82 -3.88
C SER A 89 27.14 -14.34 -4.24
N TYR A 90 26.82 -14.04 -5.50
CA TYR A 90 26.39 -12.70 -5.89
C TYR A 90 24.85 -12.64 -5.77
N VAL A 91 24.36 -11.68 -5.00
CA VAL A 91 22.92 -11.42 -4.84
C VAL A 91 22.62 -9.96 -5.15
N ALA A 92 21.57 -9.71 -5.89
CA ALA A 92 21.26 -8.36 -6.32
C ALA A 92 19.74 -8.11 -6.39
N THR A 93 19.39 -6.86 -6.20
CA THR A 93 18.04 -6.34 -6.46
C THR A 93 18.12 -4.92 -7.03
N SER A 94 16.96 -4.36 -7.41
CA SER A 94 16.89 -2.95 -7.82
C SER A 94 15.57 -2.32 -7.41
N LEU A 95 15.57 -1.00 -7.22
CA LEU A 95 14.36 -0.23 -6.93
C LEU A 95 13.28 -0.46 -7.99
N ALA A 96 13.65 -0.41 -9.27
CA ALA A 96 12.70 -0.63 -10.36
C ALA A 96 12.10 -2.03 -10.35
N ALA A 97 12.90 -3.08 -10.11
CA ALA A 97 12.38 -4.46 -10.02
C ALA A 97 11.43 -4.64 -8.85
N ASN A 98 11.74 -4.05 -7.70
CA ASN A 98 10.86 -4.09 -6.53
C ASN A 98 9.57 -3.29 -6.75
N GLY A 99 9.63 -2.15 -7.43
CA GLY A 99 8.44 -1.40 -7.84
C GLY A 99 7.55 -2.19 -8.79
N VAL A 100 8.14 -2.86 -9.79
CA VAL A 100 7.42 -3.77 -10.71
C VAL A 100 6.76 -4.92 -9.92
N TRP A 101 7.48 -5.53 -8.97
CA TRP A 101 6.91 -6.56 -8.09
C TRP A 101 5.74 -6.02 -7.28
N SER A 102 5.87 -4.85 -6.67
CA SER A 102 4.80 -4.21 -5.87
C SER A 102 3.55 -3.90 -6.71
N ASN A 103 3.73 -3.57 -7.99
CA ASN A 103 2.65 -3.37 -8.96
C ASN A 103 2.24 -4.67 -9.70
N GLY A 104 2.66 -5.82 -9.20
CA GLY A 104 2.59 -7.10 -9.90
C GLY A 104 1.17 -7.50 -10.33
N MET A 105 0.15 -7.22 -9.52
CA MET A 105 -1.23 -7.54 -9.86
C MET A 105 -1.71 -6.83 -11.12
N HIS A 106 -1.47 -5.53 -11.24
CA HIS A 106 -1.91 -4.74 -12.40
C HIS A 106 -1.08 -5.07 -13.65
N LEU A 107 0.23 -5.25 -13.47
CA LEU A 107 1.11 -5.63 -14.58
C LEU A 107 0.81 -7.04 -15.08
N GLN A 108 0.53 -7.98 -14.19
CA GLN A 108 0.15 -9.34 -14.60
C GLN A 108 -1.19 -9.36 -15.32
N ALA A 109 -2.16 -8.56 -14.89
CA ALA A 109 -3.42 -8.39 -15.62
C ALA A 109 -3.19 -7.82 -17.02
N ALA A 110 -2.35 -6.79 -17.15
CA ALA A 110 -2.00 -6.21 -18.45
C ALA A 110 -1.28 -7.22 -19.37
N ILE A 111 -0.35 -8.02 -18.83
CA ILE A 111 0.31 -9.11 -19.57
C ILE A 111 -0.71 -10.14 -20.07
N ALA A 112 -1.75 -10.41 -19.27
CA ALA A 112 -2.84 -11.32 -19.68
C ALA A 112 -3.88 -10.68 -20.60
N GLY A 113 -3.70 -9.42 -21.02
CA GLY A 113 -4.59 -8.70 -21.94
C GLY A 113 -5.74 -7.94 -21.26
N TYR A 114 -5.73 -7.83 -19.91
CA TYR A 114 -6.73 -7.07 -19.16
C TYR A 114 -6.17 -5.71 -18.76
N ASN A 115 -6.75 -4.63 -19.26
CA ASN A 115 -6.33 -3.28 -18.91
C ASN A 115 -7.06 -2.75 -17.67
N LEU A 116 -6.69 -3.25 -16.49
CA LEU A 116 -7.25 -2.78 -15.22
C LEU A 116 -6.95 -1.29 -14.96
N ALA A 117 -5.82 -0.79 -15.44
CA ALA A 117 -5.44 0.61 -15.24
C ALA A 117 -6.43 1.57 -15.92
N ASP A 118 -6.83 1.27 -17.16
CA ASP A 118 -7.82 2.10 -17.88
C ASP A 118 -9.19 2.01 -17.22
N VAL A 119 -9.62 0.81 -16.83
CA VAL A 119 -10.88 0.62 -16.09
C VAL A 119 -10.87 1.44 -14.78
N MET A 120 -9.74 1.45 -14.06
CA MET A 120 -9.59 2.23 -12.84
C MET A 120 -9.59 3.74 -13.09
N LYS A 121 -8.96 4.21 -14.17
CA LYS A 121 -8.96 5.63 -14.55
C LYS A 121 -10.31 6.10 -15.08
N GLU A 122 -11.00 5.28 -15.88
CA GLU A 122 -12.29 5.62 -16.48
C GLU A 122 -13.42 5.67 -15.45
N HIS A 123 -13.42 4.74 -14.52
CA HIS A 123 -14.52 4.53 -13.58
C HIS A 123 -14.21 5.00 -12.15
N GLY A 124 -13.03 5.57 -11.91
CA GLY A 124 -12.53 5.85 -10.57
C GLY A 124 -12.07 4.57 -9.86
N TYR A 125 -11.31 4.76 -8.80
CA TYR A 125 -10.77 3.66 -8.01
C TYR A 125 -11.91 2.91 -7.31
N ARG A 126 -12.21 1.70 -7.82
CA ARG A 126 -12.98 0.65 -7.13
C ARG A 126 -14.42 1.01 -6.70
N SER A 127 -15.09 0.01 -6.20
CA SER A 127 -16.38 0.07 -5.51
C SER A 127 -16.38 1.18 -4.43
N HIS A 128 -17.46 1.94 -4.33
CA HIS A 128 -17.66 2.95 -3.28
C HIS A 128 -17.56 2.37 -1.87
N PHE A 129 -17.66 1.05 -1.76
CA PHE A 129 -17.40 0.29 -0.55
C PHE A 129 -15.90 0.08 -0.25
N MET A 130 -15.00 0.62 -1.07
CA MET A 130 -13.54 0.48 -0.94
C MET A 130 -12.82 1.82 -1.13
N MET A 131 -13.34 2.90 -0.59
CA MET A 131 -12.72 4.21 -0.69
C MET A 131 -12.80 5.00 0.62
N PRO A 132 -11.97 6.04 0.79
CA PRO A 132 -12.01 6.86 1.98
C PRO A 132 -13.17 7.85 1.94
N TYR A 133 -13.82 8.06 3.09
CA TYR A 133 -14.86 9.06 3.30
C TYR A 133 -14.48 10.02 4.41
N CYS A 134 -14.77 11.31 4.19
CA CYS A 134 -14.50 12.37 5.13
C CYS A 134 -15.63 12.47 6.19
N THR A 135 -15.26 12.51 7.47
CA THR A 135 -16.16 12.74 8.59
C THR A 135 -16.38 14.23 8.83
N ARG A 136 -17.36 14.58 9.66
CA ARG A 136 -17.71 15.97 9.98
C ARG A 136 -16.54 16.76 10.57
N ASP A 137 -15.69 16.11 11.34
CA ASP A 137 -14.50 16.67 11.99
C ASP A 137 -13.23 16.61 11.11
N GLY A 138 -13.39 16.32 9.79
CA GLY A 138 -12.31 16.40 8.81
C GLY A 138 -11.34 15.21 8.83
N ARG A 139 -11.67 14.13 9.53
CA ARG A 139 -10.92 12.86 9.51
C ARG A 139 -11.43 11.97 8.37
N TYR A 140 -10.70 10.91 8.06
CA TYR A 140 -11.08 9.99 7.01
C TYR A 140 -11.19 8.57 7.54
N VAL A 141 -12.20 7.85 7.03
CA VAL A 141 -12.40 6.42 7.25
C VAL A 141 -12.33 5.70 5.91
N GLN A 142 -11.43 4.75 5.78
CA GLN A 142 -11.30 3.87 4.62
C GLN A 142 -12.25 2.69 4.78
N LEU A 143 -13.26 2.59 3.93
CA LEU A 143 -14.07 1.37 3.83
C LEU A 143 -13.31 0.29 3.07
N VAL A 144 -13.51 -0.98 3.46
CA VAL A 144 -12.90 -2.16 2.83
C VAL A 144 -13.97 -3.23 2.53
N GLY A 145 -15.08 -2.81 1.93
CA GLY A 145 -16.20 -3.70 1.57
C GLY A 145 -15.95 -4.45 0.27
N ALA A 146 -15.46 -5.68 0.35
CA ALA A 146 -15.18 -6.51 -0.81
C ALA A 146 -16.45 -7.09 -1.47
N ASP A 147 -17.53 -7.23 -0.73
CA ASP A 147 -18.85 -7.68 -1.19
C ASP A 147 -19.88 -6.57 -1.01
N PRO A 148 -20.15 -5.77 -2.05
CA PRO A 148 -21.09 -4.65 -1.97
C PRO A 148 -22.52 -5.05 -1.57
N VAL A 149 -22.99 -6.22 -1.95
CA VAL A 149 -24.35 -6.68 -1.61
C VAL A 149 -24.46 -6.97 -0.12
N ARG A 150 -23.44 -7.57 0.48
CA ARG A 150 -23.36 -7.78 1.91
C ARG A 150 -23.19 -6.46 2.68
N GLU A 151 -22.34 -5.58 2.19
CA GLU A 151 -21.97 -4.34 2.91
C GLU A 151 -23.06 -3.26 2.84
N TRP A 152 -23.89 -3.26 1.79
CA TRP A 152 -24.93 -2.25 1.60
C TRP A 152 -25.87 -2.11 2.80
N PRO A 153 -26.55 -3.19 3.29
CA PRO A 153 -27.44 -3.08 4.44
C PRO A 153 -26.71 -2.69 5.73
N LEU A 154 -25.45 -3.09 5.90
CA LEU A 154 -24.64 -2.73 7.05
C LEU A 154 -24.36 -1.23 7.07
N LEU A 155 -23.97 -0.65 5.93
CA LEU A 155 -23.69 0.77 5.81
C LEU A 155 -24.96 1.63 5.92
N CYS A 156 -26.09 1.19 5.37
CA CYS A 156 -27.37 1.86 5.57
C CYS A 156 -27.72 2.00 7.06
N LYS A 157 -27.50 0.93 7.82
CA LYS A 157 -27.73 0.92 9.27
C LYS A 157 -26.72 1.80 10.01
N ALA A 158 -25.41 1.67 9.70
CA ALA A 158 -24.33 2.46 10.34
C ALA A 158 -24.52 3.96 10.12
N LEU A 159 -24.90 4.36 8.91
CA LEU A 159 -25.13 5.75 8.54
C LEU A 159 -26.51 6.28 8.97
N LYS A 160 -27.33 5.44 9.62
CA LYS A 160 -28.69 5.76 10.12
C LYS A 160 -29.68 6.16 9.02
N HIS A 161 -29.56 5.51 7.86
CA HIS A 161 -30.40 5.69 6.70
C HIS A 161 -31.07 4.37 6.27
N PRO A 162 -31.89 3.71 7.14
CA PRO A 162 -32.54 2.44 6.79
C PRO A 162 -33.49 2.55 5.60
N GLU A 163 -34.04 3.74 5.32
CA GLU A 163 -34.87 4.02 4.15
C GLU A 163 -34.17 3.79 2.81
N TRP A 164 -32.85 3.80 2.78
CA TRP A 164 -32.09 3.49 1.56
C TRP A 164 -32.24 2.02 1.13
N LEU A 165 -32.61 1.13 2.06
CA LEU A 165 -32.89 -0.28 1.77
C LEU A 165 -34.18 -0.50 0.98
N GLU A 166 -35.09 0.49 0.96
CA GLU A 166 -36.34 0.43 0.19
C GLU A 166 -36.11 0.72 -1.30
N ASP A 167 -34.92 1.19 -1.68
CA ASP A 167 -34.56 1.49 -3.06
C ASP A 167 -34.16 0.21 -3.80
N GLU A 168 -35.07 -0.31 -4.64
CA GLU A 168 -34.90 -1.56 -5.39
C GLU A 168 -33.66 -1.58 -6.30
N ARG A 169 -33.14 -0.41 -6.67
CA ARG A 169 -31.93 -0.29 -7.51
C ARG A 169 -30.68 -0.81 -6.83
N PHE A 170 -30.65 -0.93 -5.52
CA PHE A 170 -29.47 -1.35 -4.74
C PHE A 170 -29.59 -2.76 -4.16
N GLN A 171 -30.51 -3.56 -4.66
CA GLN A 171 -30.74 -4.92 -4.15
C GLN A 171 -29.78 -5.95 -4.75
N ASP A 172 -29.11 -5.62 -5.84
CA ASP A 172 -28.14 -6.50 -6.49
C ASP A 172 -26.89 -5.74 -6.98
N MET A 173 -25.89 -6.51 -7.43
CA MET A 173 -24.63 -5.97 -7.91
C MET A 173 -24.78 -5.08 -9.15
N VAL A 174 -25.73 -5.38 -10.04
CA VAL A 174 -25.92 -4.63 -11.28
C VAL A 174 -26.40 -3.22 -10.96
N GLY A 175 -27.46 -3.09 -10.17
CA GLY A 175 -27.99 -1.80 -9.78
C GLY A 175 -27.02 -0.98 -8.94
N ILE A 176 -26.27 -1.62 -8.02
CA ILE A 176 -25.20 -0.98 -7.25
C ILE A 176 -24.12 -0.39 -8.19
N MET A 177 -23.73 -1.13 -9.23
CA MET A 177 -22.71 -0.67 -10.20
C MET A 177 -23.23 0.44 -11.11
N GLU A 178 -24.48 0.34 -11.57
CA GLU A 178 -25.09 1.36 -12.42
C GLU A 178 -25.31 2.70 -11.70
N CYS A 179 -25.67 2.64 -10.42
CA CYS A 179 -25.94 3.81 -9.58
C CYS A 179 -24.74 4.21 -8.67
N ARG A 180 -23.56 3.75 -8.98
CA ARG A 180 -22.36 3.92 -8.13
C ARG A 180 -22.07 5.36 -7.72
N GLU A 181 -22.27 6.34 -8.59
CA GLU A 181 -21.97 7.74 -8.30
C GLU A 181 -22.99 8.31 -7.28
N GLU A 182 -24.24 7.92 -7.39
CA GLU A 182 -25.27 8.27 -6.40
C GLU A 182 -24.95 7.64 -5.04
N LEU A 183 -24.51 6.38 -5.01
CA LEU A 183 -24.08 5.72 -3.78
C LEU A 183 -22.89 6.41 -3.13
N ARG A 184 -21.89 6.79 -3.95
CA ARG A 184 -20.74 7.55 -3.47
C ARG A 184 -21.17 8.84 -2.77
N GLN A 185 -22.11 9.55 -3.37
CA GLN A 185 -22.64 10.78 -2.80
C GLN A 185 -23.42 10.54 -1.51
N ARG A 186 -24.31 9.53 -1.46
CA ARG A 186 -25.03 9.14 -0.26
C ARG A 186 -24.09 8.81 0.91
N PHE A 187 -23.04 8.02 0.65
CA PHE A 187 -22.04 7.70 1.67
C PHE A 187 -21.29 8.94 2.12
N ALA A 188 -20.80 9.77 1.18
CA ALA A 188 -20.10 10.99 1.53
C ALA A 188 -20.95 11.92 2.40
N GLU A 189 -22.23 12.11 2.07
CA GLU A 189 -23.17 12.91 2.86
C GLU A 189 -23.46 12.27 4.23
N GLY A 190 -23.57 10.94 4.30
CA GLY A 190 -23.79 10.22 5.54
C GLY A 190 -22.63 10.36 6.51
N PHE A 191 -21.40 10.10 6.04
CA PHE A 191 -20.19 10.23 6.85
C PHE A 191 -19.92 11.69 7.27
N ALA A 192 -20.16 12.67 6.40
CA ALA A 192 -19.96 14.08 6.70
C ALA A 192 -20.90 14.63 7.81
N LYS A 193 -21.93 13.89 8.20
CA LYS A 193 -22.83 14.25 9.31
C LYS A 193 -22.35 13.75 10.67
N MET A 194 -21.37 12.84 10.72
CA MET A 194 -20.91 12.16 11.93
C MET A 194 -19.45 12.50 12.23
N ASN A 195 -19.08 12.63 13.50
CA ASN A 195 -17.67 12.71 13.90
C ASN A 195 -17.01 11.33 13.80
N LEU A 196 -15.70 11.28 13.73
CA LEU A 196 -14.93 10.04 13.62
C LEU A 196 -15.32 9.01 14.69
N VAL A 197 -15.38 9.42 15.95
CA VAL A 197 -15.73 8.52 17.07
C VAL A 197 -17.10 7.88 16.91
N ASP A 198 -18.07 8.64 16.40
CA ASP A 198 -19.42 8.14 16.14
C ASP A 198 -19.45 7.17 14.95
N VAL A 199 -18.63 7.46 13.91
CA VAL A 199 -18.46 6.60 12.73
C VAL A 199 -17.85 5.26 13.12
N ILE A 200 -16.76 5.28 13.89
CA ILE A 200 -16.11 4.05 14.38
C ILE A 200 -17.14 3.18 15.11
N SER A 201 -17.80 3.74 16.12
CA SER A 201 -18.80 3.01 16.91
C SER A 201 -19.94 2.44 16.06
N ALA A 202 -20.41 3.20 15.05
CA ALA A 202 -21.48 2.76 14.17
C ALA A 202 -21.06 1.64 13.21
N LEU A 203 -19.84 1.69 12.68
CA LEU A 203 -19.30 0.65 11.79
C LEU A 203 -18.98 -0.63 12.56
N GLU A 204 -18.38 -0.53 13.75
CA GLU A 204 -18.15 -1.67 14.64
C GLU A 204 -19.45 -2.37 15.04
N ALA A 205 -20.49 -1.61 15.37
CA ALA A 205 -21.79 -2.17 15.77
C ALA A 205 -22.49 -3.01 14.68
N VAL A 206 -22.07 -2.88 13.44
CA VAL A 206 -22.58 -3.67 12.30
C VAL A 206 -21.55 -4.64 11.73
N ASP A 207 -20.40 -4.78 12.35
CA ASP A 207 -19.30 -5.66 11.89
C ASP A 207 -18.84 -5.32 10.44
N ALA A 208 -18.82 -4.03 10.11
CA ALA A 208 -18.30 -3.55 8.83
C ALA A 208 -16.77 -3.59 8.82
N THR A 209 -16.17 -3.85 7.66
CA THR A 209 -14.72 -3.80 7.52
C THR A 209 -14.25 -2.40 7.14
N PHE A 210 -13.49 -1.77 8.01
CA PHE A 210 -12.96 -0.42 7.79
C PHE A 210 -11.64 -0.20 8.51
N SER A 211 -10.97 0.91 8.23
CA SER A 211 -9.86 1.45 9.01
C SER A 211 -9.92 2.97 9.05
N VAL A 212 -9.44 3.57 10.11
CA VAL A 212 -9.21 5.02 10.15
C VAL A 212 -7.97 5.33 9.30
N VAL A 213 -8.00 6.45 8.57
CA VAL A 213 -6.79 6.99 7.94
C VAL A 213 -6.05 7.79 9.01
N GLU A 214 -5.10 7.12 9.65
CA GLU A 214 -4.35 7.69 10.76
C GLU A 214 -3.35 8.74 10.30
N THR A 215 -3.16 9.76 11.13
CA THR A 215 -2.04 10.70 10.99
C THR A 215 -0.76 10.09 11.56
N ILE A 216 0.39 10.66 11.23
CA ILE A 216 1.66 10.21 11.83
C ILE A 216 1.63 10.31 13.36
N SER A 217 0.96 11.33 13.90
CA SER A 217 0.82 11.49 15.37
C SER A 217 -0.03 10.37 15.97
N ASP A 218 -1.14 10.00 15.32
CA ASP A 218 -2.00 8.91 15.78
C ASP A 218 -1.24 7.57 15.79
N VAL A 219 -0.45 7.31 14.74
CA VAL A 219 0.39 6.10 14.63
C VAL A 219 1.40 6.00 15.77
N LEU A 220 2.01 7.12 16.18
CA LEU A 220 2.98 7.14 17.31
C LEU A 220 2.34 6.86 18.66
N GLU A 221 1.04 7.09 18.81
CA GLU A 221 0.28 6.89 20.04
C GLU A 221 -0.59 5.63 20.01
N ASP A 222 -0.55 4.87 18.92
CA ASP A 222 -1.37 3.67 18.74
C ASP A 222 -0.91 2.54 19.66
N ALA A 223 -1.74 2.27 20.68
CA ALA A 223 -1.46 1.24 21.68
C ALA A 223 -1.31 -0.16 21.05
N HIS A 224 -2.07 -0.47 19.99
CA HIS A 224 -1.98 -1.75 19.30
C HIS A 224 -0.65 -1.93 18.58
N LEU A 225 -0.15 -0.88 17.92
CA LEU A 225 1.15 -0.89 17.26
C LEU A 225 2.30 -0.97 18.28
N ILE A 226 2.15 -0.31 19.42
CA ILE A 226 3.14 -0.35 20.52
C ILE A 226 3.16 -1.74 21.16
N GLU A 227 2.01 -2.33 21.46
CA GLU A 227 1.92 -3.69 22.05
C GLU A 227 2.45 -4.77 21.10
N ASN A 228 2.34 -4.56 19.80
CA ASN A 228 2.88 -5.47 18.78
C ASN A 228 4.33 -5.12 18.36
N GLU A 229 4.99 -4.26 19.11
CA GLU A 229 6.40 -3.89 18.88
C GLU A 229 6.69 -3.29 17.49
N ALA A 230 5.65 -2.77 16.79
CA ALA A 230 5.84 -2.01 15.56
C ALA A 230 6.46 -0.62 15.84
N ILE A 231 6.24 -0.12 17.07
CA ILE A 231 6.90 1.07 17.64
C ILE A 231 7.44 0.66 19.02
N VAL A 232 8.74 0.80 19.21
CA VAL A 232 9.44 0.31 20.40
C VAL A 232 10.19 1.42 21.12
N LYS A 233 10.28 1.32 22.44
CA LYS A 233 11.17 2.16 23.23
C LYS A 233 12.61 1.73 23.04
N VAL A 234 13.49 2.71 23.00
CA VAL A 234 14.94 2.50 22.97
C VAL A 234 15.60 3.12 24.19
N GLU A 235 16.66 2.50 24.69
CA GLU A 235 17.53 3.10 25.69
C GLU A 235 18.38 4.16 25.01
N SER A 236 18.14 5.43 25.33
CA SER A 236 18.88 6.57 24.79
C SER A 236 19.03 7.65 25.83
N ASP A 237 20.23 8.21 25.93
CA ASP A 237 20.50 9.39 26.77
C ASP A 237 19.90 10.68 26.20
N ASN A 238 19.47 10.65 24.93
CA ASN A 238 18.79 11.77 24.28
C ASN A 238 17.26 11.64 24.43
N PRO A 239 16.60 12.60 25.13
CA PRO A 239 15.16 12.56 25.34
C PRO A 239 14.33 12.60 24.05
N ASP A 240 14.90 13.11 22.95
CA ASP A 240 14.23 13.17 21.64
C ASP A 240 14.25 11.82 20.89
N TYR A 241 15.03 10.85 21.36
CA TYR A 241 15.19 9.52 20.75
C TYR A 241 14.81 8.39 21.70
N GLN A 242 13.61 8.49 22.27
CA GLN A 242 13.08 7.47 23.19
C GLN A 242 12.32 6.34 22.49
N TRP A 243 12.00 6.51 21.21
CA TRP A 243 11.21 5.59 20.41
C TRP A 243 11.81 5.38 19.03
N THR A 244 11.60 4.21 18.47
CA THR A 244 11.96 3.88 17.09
C THR A 244 10.91 2.93 16.48
N ILE A 245 10.96 2.76 15.16
CA ILE A 245 10.20 1.71 14.51
C ILE A 245 10.78 0.34 14.88
N GLY A 246 9.92 -0.61 15.21
CA GLY A 246 10.25 -2.02 15.41
C GLY A 246 10.57 -2.72 14.08
N ASN A 247 11.09 -3.93 14.17
CA ASN A 247 11.43 -4.77 13.00
C ASN A 247 10.52 -6.00 12.96
#